data_d091d80b393353817189f577b95d6efe
#
_entry.id   d091d80b393353817189f577b95d6efe
#
_cell.length_a   1.000
_cell.length_b   1.000
_cell.length_c   1.000
_cell.angle_alpha   90.00
_cell.angle_beta   90.00
_cell.angle_gamma   90.00
#
_symmetry.space_group_name_H-M   'P 1'
#
loop_
_entity.id
_entity.type
_entity.pdbx_description
1 polymer ?
#
loop_
_entity_poly.entity_id
_entity_poly.type
_entity_poly.pdbx_seq_one_letter_code
_entity_poly.pdbx_strand_id
1 'polypeptide(L)'
;MSAASDKFENDVAKNINKIPGITAKRPKVSTEYSDVLMEYNKMKIWIEVKMSHTDNLSNPRVFYEKGKWHTTYKTPAAKYTVDILNRSAQAKKFIKDIAKFSGIPEKMIKIPTTKSGLKEEGAVPLHVMKAFFDQPGINRYIANEENYNLGDVVTEHYTIGKAEPAYYMQAGDDFYMISKKNPLKIKGVPVLSGSGDFKVRVATRSEFYEVQAEIKIKKMPNSKFSVAPGTKKSNPFLSISA
;
A
#
# COMPACT_ATOMS: atom_id res chain seq x y z
N MET A 1 5.82 8.87 -7.12
CA MET A 1 4.70 8.40 -7.97
C MET A 1 5.15 8.48 -9.41
N SER A 2 4.57 7.70 -10.31
CA SER A 2 4.90 7.77 -11.74
C SER A 2 4.02 8.83 -12.44
N ALA A 3 4.51 9.41 -13.53
CA ALA A 3 3.72 10.35 -14.36
C ALA A 3 2.39 9.74 -14.85
N ALA A 4 2.34 8.42 -15.04
CA ALA A 4 1.12 7.69 -15.40
C ALA A 4 0.09 7.68 -14.27
N SER A 5 0.53 7.44 -13.02
CA SER A 5 -0.34 7.51 -11.82
C SER A 5 -0.91 8.91 -11.65
N ASP A 6 -0.05 9.93 -11.72
CA ASP A 6 -0.46 11.34 -11.61
C ASP A 6 -1.51 11.71 -12.66
N LYS A 7 -1.32 11.23 -13.89
CA LYS A 7 -2.28 11.46 -14.98
C LYS A 7 -3.62 10.77 -14.69
N PHE A 8 -3.58 9.51 -14.28
CA PHE A 8 -4.80 8.74 -14.00
C PHE A 8 -5.63 9.37 -12.86
N GLU A 9 -4.99 9.77 -11.76
CA GLU A 9 -5.63 10.48 -10.63
C GLU A 9 -6.28 11.80 -11.07
N ASN A 10 -5.59 12.58 -11.92
CA ASN A 10 -6.15 13.80 -12.49
C ASN A 10 -7.35 13.53 -13.40
N ASP A 11 -7.31 12.48 -14.21
CA ASP A 11 -8.40 12.12 -15.11
C ASP A 11 -9.62 11.58 -14.33
N VAL A 12 -9.41 10.86 -13.21
CA VAL A 12 -10.47 10.52 -12.25
C VAL A 12 -11.13 11.77 -11.69
N ALA A 13 -10.35 12.75 -11.22
CA ALA A 13 -10.89 14.02 -10.73
C ALA A 13 -11.71 14.76 -11.80
N LYS A 14 -11.22 14.82 -13.05
CA LYS A 14 -11.96 15.41 -14.18
C LYS A 14 -13.28 14.68 -14.44
N ASN A 15 -13.32 13.36 -14.35
CA ASN A 15 -14.55 12.59 -14.56
C ASN A 15 -15.58 12.84 -13.45
N ILE A 16 -15.12 13.05 -12.22
CA ILE A 16 -16.00 13.46 -11.11
C ILE A 16 -16.56 14.86 -11.35
N ASN A 17 -15.73 15.80 -11.84
CA ASN A 17 -16.15 17.19 -12.15
C ASN A 17 -17.19 17.30 -13.27
N LYS A 18 -17.45 16.24 -14.05
CA LYS A 18 -18.55 16.24 -15.03
C LYS A 18 -19.94 16.21 -14.38
N ILE A 19 -20.02 15.93 -13.07
CA ILE A 19 -21.27 15.85 -12.34
C ILE A 19 -21.60 17.22 -11.76
N PRO A 20 -22.76 17.81 -12.07
CA PRO A 20 -23.17 19.11 -11.55
C PRO A 20 -23.14 19.14 -10.02
N GLY A 21 -22.68 20.24 -9.45
CA GLY A 21 -22.65 20.46 -8.00
C GLY A 21 -21.50 19.72 -7.27
N ILE A 22 -20.65 19.00 -8.00
CA ILE A 22 -19.48 18.34 -7.42
C ILE A 22 -18.22 18.98 -7.96
N THR A 23 -17.24 19.20 -7.07
CA THR A 23 -15.88 19.59 -7.45
C THR A 23 -14.89 18.56 -6.94
N ALA A 24 -13.91 18.22 -7.75
CA ALA A 24 -12.86 17.29 -7.39
C ALA A 24 -11.50 17.78 -7.91
N LYS A 25 -10.46 17.56 -7.13
CA LYS A 25 -9.09 17.91 -7.49
C LYS A 25 -8.12 16.87 -6.94
N ARG A 26 -7.00 16.72 -7.60
CA ARG A 26 -5.83 16.07 -7.07
C ARG A 26 -5.01 17.11 -6.29
N PRO A 27 -4.88 16.99 -4.96
CA PRO A 27 -4.05 17.91 -4.19
C PRO A 27 -2.56 17.75 -4.57
N LYS A 28 -1.78 18.79 -4.37
CA LYS A 28 -0.32 18.66 -4.42
C LYS A 28 0.12 17.74 -3.29
N VAL A 29 0.92 16.77 -3.64
CA VAL A 29 1.30 15.56 -2.94
C VAL A 29 1.51 15.70 -1.43
N SER A 30 0.74 14.92 -0.66
CA SER A 30 1.11 14.49 0.69
C SER A 30 0.75 13.01 0.83
N THR A 31 1.67 12.19 1.33
CA THR A 31 1.40 10.78 1.64
C THR A 31 0.42 10.59 2.81
N GLU A 32 0.08 11.69 3.48
CA GLU A 32 -0.84 11.73 4.62
C GLU A 32 -2.31 11.69 4.21
N TYR A 33 -2.61 12.06 2.95
CA TYR A 33 -3.96 12.07 2.40
C TYR A 33 -4.10 11.05 1.28
N SER A 34 -5.32 10.81 0.85
CA SER A 34 -5.62 10.02 -0.34
C SER A 34 -5.52 10.88 -1.62
N ASP A 35 -5.71 10.27 -2.79
CA ASP A 35 -5.24 10.83 -4.06
C ASP A 35 -6.15 11.94 -4.62
N VAL A 36 -7.46 11.85 -4.39
CA VAL A 36 -8.44 12.82 -4.91
C VAL A 36 -9.32 13.36 -3.78
N LEU A 37 -9.37 14.69 -3.66
CA LEU A 37 -10.31 15.39 -2.80
C LEU A 37 -11.53 15.82 -3.61
N MET A 38 -12.70 15.36 -3.22
CA MET A 38 -14.00 15.73 -3.75
C MET A 38 -14.76 16.59 -2.75
N GLU A 39 -15.43 17.63 -3.21
CA GLU A 39 -16.32 18.48 -2.42
C GLU A 39 -17.75 18.43 -2.98
N TYR A 40 -18.70 18.14 -2.11
CA TYR A 40 -20.14 18.11 -2.41
C TYR A 40 -20.94 18.55 -1.19
N ASN A 41 -21.84 19.53 -1.34
CA ASN A 41 -22.68 20.06 -0.25
C ASN A 41 -21.87 20.40 1.01
N LYS A 42 -20.75 21.10 0.88
CA LYS A 42 -19.80 21.46 1.95
C LYS A 42 -19.10 20.27 2.61
N MET A 43 -19.35 19.04 2.18
CA MET A 43 -18.61 17.87 2.63
C MET A 43 -17.35 17.69 1.81
N LYS A 44 -16.24 17.38 2.50
CA LYS A 44 -14.96 16.98 1.89
C LYS A 44 -14.84 15.47 1.97
N ILE A 45 -14.64 14.83 0.84
CA ILE A 45 -14.56 13.38 0.70
C ILE A 45 -13.25 13.03 -0.01
N TRP A 46 -12.44 12.23 0.65
CA TRP A 46 -11.24 11.68 0.06
C TRP A 46 -11.52 10.36 -0.65
N ILE A 47 -10.93 10.20 -1.82
CA ILE A 47 -11.03 9.01 -2.67
C ILE A 47 -9.62 8.53 -2.94
N GLU A 48 -9.35 7.27 -2.63
CA GLU A 48 -8.11 6.60 -3.02
C GLU A 48 -8.21 6.13 -4.46
N VAL A 49 -7.10 6.22 -5.21
CA VAL A 49 -7.07 5.84 -6.62
C VAL A 49 -5.93 4.87 -6.89
N LYS A 50 -6.26 3.75 -7.51
CA LYS A 50 -5.32 2.74 -8.00
C LYS A 50 -5.56 2.53 -9.49
N MET A 51 -4.51 2.58 -10.30
CA MET A 51 -4.61 2.40 -11.75
C MET A 51 -5.11 1.01 -12.13
N SER A 52 -4.82 0.02 -11.30
CA SER A 52 -5.27 -1.36 -11.50
C SER A 52 -5.54 -2.06 -10.17
N HIS A 53 -6.25 -3.20 -10.23
CA HIS A 53 -6.46 -4.07 -9.06
C HIS A 53 -5.15 -4.70 -8.55
N THR A 54 -4.12 -4.75 -9.39
CA THR A 54 -2.80 -5.30 -9.02
C THR A 54 -1.84 -4.27 -8.45
N ASP A 55 -2.25 -2.99 -8.39
CA ASP A 55 -1.45 -1.94 -7.78
C ASP A 55 -1.25 -2.21 -6.29
N ASN A 56 -0.10 -1.81 -5.82
CA ASN A 56 0.22 -1.97 -4.41
C ASN A 56 -0.59 -0.98 -3.57
N LEU A 57 -1.34 -1.53 -2.61
CA LEU A 57 -2.18 -0.73 -1.73
C LEU A 57 -1.35 0.06 -0.71
N SER A 58 -0.21 -0.47 -0.30
CA SER A 58 0.69 0.18 0.65
C SER A 58 2.09 -0.43 0.57
N ASN A 59 3.12 0.39 0.82
CA ASN A 59 4.53 -0.01 0.87
C ASN A 59 5.16 0.33 2.24
N PRO A 60 4.66 -0.20 3.36
CA PRO A 60 5.28 0.06 4.64
C PRO A 60 6.71 -0.46 4.67
N ARG A 61 7.63 0.38 5.18
CA ARG A 61 9.03 0.03 5.37
C ARG A 61 9.26 -0.44 6.78
N VAL A 62 10.12 -1.43 6.91
CA VAL A 62 10.47 -2.04 8.19
C VAL A 62 11.98 -2.26 8.29
N PHE A 63 12.49 -2.38 9.49
CA PHE A 63 13.90 -2.64 9.77
C PHE A 63 14.02 -3.73 10.84
N TYR A 64 15.18 -4.38 10.88
CA TYR A 64 15.48 -5.42 11.87
C TYR A 64 16.65 -5.00 12.76
N GLU A 65 16.43 -5.07 14.05
CA GLU A 65 17.47 -4.87 15.08
C GLU A 65 17.08 -5.58 16.38
N LYS A 66 18.07 -5.89 17.22
CA LYS A 66 17.85 -6.52 18.53
C LYS A 66 16.96 -7.76 18.48
N GLY A 67 17.12 -8.57 17.42
CA GLY A 67 16.40 -9.84 17.25
C GLY A 67 14.93 -9.72 16.79
N LYS A 68 14.45 -8.54 16.38
CA LYS A 68 13.07 -8.32 15.99
C LYS A 68 12.95 -7.35 14.81
N TRP A 69 11.86 -7.49 14.08
CA TRP A 69 11.42 -6.52 13.08
C TRP A 69 10.64 -5.39 13.74
N HIS A 70 10.87 -4.18 13.24
CA HIS A 70 10.29 -2.93 13.75
C HIS A 70 9.86 -2.03 12.59
N THR A 71 9.08 -1.00 12.91
CA THR A 71 8.73 0.09 12.00
C THR A 71 8.62 1.41 12.75
N THR A 72 8.93 2.51 12.09
CA THR A 72 8.67 3.86 12.58
C THR A 72 7.28 4.36 12.18
N TYR A 73 6.63 3.67 11.23
CA TYR A 73 5.30 4.04 10.75
C TYR A 73 4.23 3.57 11.73
N LYS A 74 3.26 4.45 12.00
CA LYS A 74 2.14 4.16 12.90
C LYS A 74 0.93 3.55 12.18
N THR A 75 1.01 3.37 10.86
CA THR A 75 -0.09 2.86 10.05
C THR A 75 -0.41 1.39 10.36
N PRO A 76 -1.66 0.96 10.26
CA PRO A 76 -2.06 -0.43 10.46
C PRO A 76 -1.29 -1.41 9.55
N ALA A 77 -1.13 -1.07 8.27
CA ALA A 77 -0.36 -1.88 7.33
C ALA A 77 1.10 -2.09 7.75
N ALA A 78 1.74 -1.08 8.35
CA ALA A 78 3.10 -1.21 8.86
C ALA A 78 3.19 -2.11 10.09
N LYS A 79 2.26 -1.99 11.02
CA LYS A 79 2.17 -2.89 12.19
C LYS A 79 1.94 -4.33 11.75
N TYR A 80 1.02 -4.55 10.83
CA TYR A 80 0.74 -5.88 10.27
C TYR A 80 1.96 -6.49 9.57
N THR A 81 2.75 -5.67 8.85
CA THR A 81 4.02 -6.10 8.24
C THR A 81 5.01 -6.60 9.29
N VAL A 82 5.17 -5.87 10.39
CA VAL A 82 6.04 -6.26 11.51
C VAL A 82 5.58 -7.58 12.13
N ASP A 83 4.28 -7.74 12.35
CA ASP A 83 3.71 -8.96 12.94
C ASP A 83 3.94 -10.19 12.03
N ILE A 84 3.71 -10.05 10.72
CA ILE A 84 3.99 -11.12 9.75
C ILE A 84 5.47 -11.52 9.80
N LEU A 85 6.38 -10.56 9.73
CA LEU A 85 7.83 -10.83 9.73
C LEU A 85 8.29 -11.52 11.02
N ASN A 86 7.80 -11.07 12.17
CA ASN A 86 8.21 -11.63 13.47
C ASN A 86 7.69 -13.07 13.67
N ARG A 87 6.55 -13.44 13.09
CA ARG A 87 6.04 -14.82 13.13
C ARG A 87 6.54 -15.72 11.99
N SER A 88 6.98 -15.13 10.87
CA SER A 88 7.38 -15.86 9.66
C SER A 88 8.64 -16.70 9.85
N ALA A 89 8.53 -18.00 9.58
CA ALA A 89 9.70 -18.91 9.54
C ALA A 89 10.67 -18.50 8.41
N GLN A 90 10.15 -18.03 7.28
CA GLN A 90 10.95 -17.58 6.14
C GLN A 90 11.76 -16.32 6.48
N ALA A 91 11.17 -15.35 7.20
CA ALA A 91 11.90 -14.17 7.66
C ALA A 91 12.99 -14.51 8.67
N LYS A 92 12.71 -15.45 9.59
CA LYS A 92 13.72 -15.95 10.54
C LYS A 92 14.85 -16.67 9.82
N LYS A 93 14.54 -17.49 8.81
CA LYS A 93 15.55 -18.14 7.98
C LYS A 93 16.41 -17.12 7.24
N PHE A 94 15.81 -16.10 6.63
CA PHE A 94 16.54 -15.01 5.98
C PHE A 94 17.56 -14.35 6.92
N ILE A 95 17.18 -14.03 8.17
CA ILE A 95 18.10 -13.44 9.13
C ILE A 95 19.30 -14.36 9.42
N LYS A 96 19.05 -15.65 9.63
CA LYS A 96 20.13 -16.64 9.84
C LYS A 96 21.05 -16.76 8.64
N ASP A 97 20.49 -16.83 7.44
CA ASP A 97 21.26 -17.01 6.21
C ASP A 97 22.11 -15.78 5.91
N ILE A 98 21.56 -14.58 6.03
CA ILE A 98 22.32 -13.34 5.78
C ILE A 98 23.36 -13.08 6.88
N ALA A 99 23.10 -13.45 8.13
CA ALA A 99 24.09 -13.40 9.21
C ALA A 99 25.28 -14.27 8.88
N LYS A 100 25.03 -15.54 8.50
CA LYS A 100 26.08 -16.48 8.08
C LYS A 100 26.86 -15.96 6.87
N PHE A 101 26.17 -15.44 5.88
CA PHE A 101 26.78 -14.93 4.64
C PHE A 101 27.65 -13.69 4.87
N SER A 102 27.17 -12.76 5.71
CA SER A 102 27.86 -11.51 6.02
C SER A 102 29.00 -11.67 7.04
N GLY A 103 29.05 -12.78 7.77
CA GLY A 103 29.94 -12.95 8.92
C GLY A 103 29.58 -12.14 10.15
N ILE A 104 28.43 -11.47 10.15
CA ILE A 104 27.95 -10.69 11.30
C ILE A 104 27.18 -11.63 12.24
N PRO A 105 27.52 -11.70 13.54
CA PRO A 105 26.78 -12.54 14.48
C PRO A 105 25.29 -12.22 14.50
N GLU A 106 24.42 -13.24 14.50
CA GLU A 106 22.95 -13.06 14.42
C GLU A 106 22.39 -12.09 15.47
N LYS A 107 22.96 -12.10 16.69
CA LYS A 107 22.57 -11.20 17.77
C LYS A 107 22.92 -9.72 17.51
N MET A 108 23.86 -9.45 16.61
CA MET A 108 24.34 -8.10 16.29
C MET A 108 23.78 -7.58 14.97
N ILE A 109 23.20 -8.46 14.15
CA ILE A 109 22.78 -8.12 12.80
C ILE A 109 21.67 -7.05 12.81
N LYS A 110 21.82 -6.08 11.91
CA LYS A 110 20.81 -5.06 11.62
C LYS A 110 20.49 -5.06 10.13
N ILE A 111 19.21 -4.94 9.82
CA ILE A 111 18.70 -4.74 8.45
C ILE A 111 18.04 -3.37 8.41
N PRO A 112 18.78 -2.29 8.13
CA PRO A 112 18.24 -0.94 8.09
C PRO A 112 17.36 -0.72 6.85
N THR A 113 16.58 0.36 6.87
CA THR A 113 15.74 0.78 5.74
C THR A 113 16.11 2.19 5.25
N THR A 114 17.23 2.73 5.71
CA THR A 114 17.72 4.06 5.33
C THR A 114 19.21 4.03 5.00
N LYS A 115 19.67 4.98 4.18
CA LYS A 115 21.09 5.15 3.85
C LYS A 115 21.96 5.43 5.09
N SER A 116 21.45 6.19 6.05
CA SER A 116 22.16 6.45 7.31
C SER A 116 22.32 5.21 8.17
N GLY A 117 21.30 4.38 8.25
CA GLY A 117 21.33 3.12 9.01
C GLY A 117 22.37 2.12 8.51
N LEU A 118 22.77 2.18 7.22
CA LEU A 118 23.84 1.33 6.68
C LEU A 118 25.23 1.62 7.29
N LYS A 119 25.40 2.74 7.97
CA LYS A 119 26.66 3.12 8.64
C LYS A 119 26.73 2.63 10.08
N GLU A 120 25.65 2.07 10.60
CA GLU A 120 25.59 1.59 11.99
C GLU A 120 26.33 0.26 12.14
N GLU A 121 26.91 0.04 13.31
CA GLU A 121 27.52 -1.24 13.66
C GLU A 121 26.49 -2.37 13.60
N GLY A 122 26.87 -3.50 13.00
CA GLY A 122 26.01 -4.65 12.77
C GLY A 122 25.07 -4.53 11.56
N ALA A 123 25.05 -3.38 10.87
CA ALA A 123 24.28 -3.24 9.64
C ALA A 123 24.89 -4.07 8.50
N VAL A 124 24.06 -4.83 7.80
CA VAL A 124 24.50 -5.58 6.60
C VAL A 124 24.84 -4.56 5.50
N PRO A 125 26.09 -4.54 4.97
CA PRO A 125 26.46 -3.62 3.91
C PRO A 125 25.67 -3.85 2.63
N LEU A 126 25.42 -2.78 1.85
CA LEU A 126 24.64 -2.86 0.60
C LEU A 126 25.23 -3.87 -0.40
N HIS A 127 26.56 -3.88 -0.57
CA HIS A 127 27.21 -4.81 -1.50
C HIS A 127 27.08 -6.27 -1.05
N VAL A 128 27.10 -6.54 0.26
CA VAL A 128 26.85 -7.87 0.83
C VAL A 128 25.39 -8.29 0.59
N MET A 129 24.43 -7.40 0.82
CA MET A 129 23.03 -7.67 0.56
C MET A 129 22.75 -7.96 -0.91
N LYS A 130 23.39 -7.23 -1.83
CA LYS A 130 23.32 -7.50 -3.28
C LYS A 130 23.90 -8.87 -3.62
N ALA A 131 25.13 -9.15 -3.19
CA ALA A 131 25.80 -10.43 -3.44
C ALA A 131 25.02 -11.63 -2.86
N PHE A 132 24.37 -11.45 -1.71
CA PHE A 132 23.50 -12.48 -1.13
C PHE A 132 22.33 -12.82 -2.06
N PHE A 133 21.62 -11.82 -2.58
CA PHE A 133 20.46 -12.04 -3.45
C PHE A 133 20.83 -12.40 -4.90
N ASP A 134 22.09 -12.25 -5.29
CA ASP A 134 22.59 -12.66 -6.60
C ASP A 134 22.97 -14.16 -6.63
N GLN A 135 22.92 -14.85 -5.48
CA GLN A 135 23.14 -16.30 -5.43
C GLN A 135 21.94 -17.05 -6.04
N PRO A 136 22.21 -18.14 -6.78
CA PRO A 136 21.16 -18.99 -7.33
C PRO A 136 20.19 -19.50 -6.26
N GLY A 137 18.90 -19.41 -6.52
CA GLY A 137 17.85 -19.94 -5.64
C GLY A 137 17.49 -19.05 -4.44
N ILE A 138 18.17 -17.91 -4.24
CA ILE A 138 17.78 -16.98 -3.17
C ILE A 138 16.66 -16.07 -3.63
N ASN A 139 15.53 -16.11 -2.89
CA ASN A 139 14.37 -15.29 -3.16
C ASN A 139 14.46 -13.96 -2.39
N ARG A 140 14.12 -12.85 -3.07
CA ARG A 140 14.03 -11.52 -2.44
C ARG A 140 12.79 -11.36 -1.54
N TYR A 141 11.78 -12.20 -1.70
CA TYR A 141 10.63 -12.25 -0.79
C TYR A 141 11.00 -13.04 0.47
N ILE A 142 10.95 -12.37 1.61
CA ILE A 142 11.34 -12.92 2.91
C ILE A 142 10.15 -13.26 3.81
N ALA A 143 8.94 -12.91 3.39
CA ALA A 143 7.69 -13.37 3.97
C ALA A 143 6.58 -13.33 2.93
N ASN A 144 5.61 -14.23 3.06
CA ASN A 144 4.44 -14.29 2.21
C ASN A 144 3.24 -14.78 3.04
N GLU A 145 2.13 -14.05 2.96
CA GLU A 145 0.84 -14.49 3.48
C GLU A 145 -0.19 -14.36 2.37
N GLU A 146 -0.67 -15.49 1.87
CA GLU A 146 -1.65 -15.56 0.80
C GLU A 146 -3.07 -15.55 1.35
N ASN A 147 -4.00 -15.02 0.55
CA ASN A 147 -5.43 -15.00 0.86
C ASN A 147 -5.78 -14.31 2.19
N TYR A 148 -4.99 -13.30 2.61
CA TYR A 148 -5.34 -12.53 3.78
C TYR A 148 -6.65 -11.73 3.57
N ASN A 149 -7.35 -11.43 4.66
CA ASN A 149 -8.57 -10.63 4.61
C ASN A 149 -8.23 -9.17 4.28
N LEU A 150 -8.61 -8.74 3.06
CA LEU A 150 -8.42 -7.35 2.60
C LEU A 150 -9.16 -6.34 3.47
N GLY A 151 -10.37 -6.69 3.92
CA GLY A 151 -11.28 -5.76 4.56
C GLY A 151 -10.67 -5.07 5.78
N ASP A 152 -9.97 -5.81 6.62
CA ASP A 152 -9.45 -5.29 7.88
C ASP A 152 -8.22 -4.39 7.64
N VAL A 153 -7.19 -4.89 6.93
CA VAL A 153 -5.93 -4.15 6.75
C VAL A 153 -6.12 -2.91 5.86
N VAL A 154 -6.87 -3.03 4.76
CA VAL A 154 -7.09 -1.93 3.81
C VAL A 154 -8.03 -0.89 4.39
N THR A 155 -9.12 -1.31 5.03
CA THR A 155 -10.06 -0.43 5.70
C THR A 155 -9.34 0.40 6.76
N GLU A 156 -8.61 -0.23 7.66
CA GLU A 156 -7.86 0.48 8.68
C GLU A 156 -6.80 1.41 8.10
N HIS A 157 -6.06 0.97 7.07
CA HIS A 157 -5.03 1.78 6.44
C HIS A 157 -5.57 3.11 5.90
N TYR A 158 -6.70 3.07 5.20
CA TYR A 158 -7.27 4.26 4.57
C TYR A 158 -8.23 5.05 5.44
N THR A 159 -8.73 4.48 6.54
CA THR A 159 -9.65 5.18 7.43
C THR A 159 -8.98 5.70 8.71
N ILE A 160 -7.97 4.99 9.23
CA ILE A 160 -7.27 5.34 10.48
C ILE A 160 -5.83 5.78 10.20
N GLY A 161 -5.20 5.20 9.18
CA GLY A 161 -3.79 5.45 8.84
C GLY A 161 -3.52 6.75 8.07
N LYS A 162 -4.56 7.48 7.67
CA LYS A 162 -4.47 8.77 6.96
C LYS A 162 -4.86 9.93 7.88
N ALA A 163 -4.39 11.14 7.57
CA ALA A 163 -4.76 12.36 8.30
C ALA A 163 -6.27 12.61 8.24
N GLU A 164 -6.89 12.31 7.09
CA GLU A 164 -8.33 12.25 6.95
C GLU A 164 -8.75 10.94 6.26
N PRO A 165 -9.87 10.31 6.69
CA PRO A 165 -10.28 9.03 6.16
C PRO A 165 -10.71 9.11 4.70
N ALA A 166 -10.26 8.15 3.88
CA ALA A 166 -10.87 7.90 2.58
C ALA A 166 -12.06 6.94 2.74
N TYR A 167 -13.15 7.27 2.10
CA TYR A 167 -14.38 6.46 2.15
C TYR A 167 -14.59 5.62 0.90
N TYR A 168 -13.97 6.01 -0.20
CA TYR A 168 -14.13 5.38 -1.51
C TYR A 168 -12.78 5.11 -2.16
N MET A 169 -12.77 4.11 -3.04
CA MET A 169 -11.61 3.73 -3.83
C MET A 169 -12.02 3.50 -5.29
N GLN A 170 -11.28 4.11 -6.22
CA GLN A 170 -11.26 3.71 -7.61
C GLN A 170 -10.09 2.75 -7.81
N ALA A 171 -10.33 1.50 -8.22
CA ALA A 171 -9.29 0.53 -8.53
C ALA A 171 -9.49 -0.03 -9.94
N GLY A 172 -8.57 0.31 -10.85
CA GLY A 172 -8.75 0.01 -12.27
C GLY A 172 -10.05 0.62 -12.79
N ASP A 173 -10.96 -0.20 -13.30
CA ASP A 173 -12.30 0.20 -13.77
C ASP A 173 -13.43 -0.12 -12.77
N ASP A 174 -13.13 -0.21 -11.49
CA ASP A 174 -14.09 -0.51 -10.45
C ASP A 174 -14.07 0.52 -9.32
N PHE A 175 -15.27 0.93 -8.87
CA PHE A 175 -15.44 1.88 -7.78
C PHE A 175 -16.07 1.20 -6.56
N TYR A 176 -15.48 1.42 -5.38
CA TYR A 176 -15.82 0.74 -4.13
C TYR A 176 -16.01 1.71 -2.98
N MET A 177 -16.80 1.31 -1.99
CA MET A 177 -16.67 1.82 -0.63
C MET A 177 -15.53 1.09 0.07
N ILE A 178 -14.63 1.81 0.77
CA ILE A 178 -13.53 1.21 1.54
C ILE A 178 -14.06 0.47 2.78
N SER A 179 -15.14 0.98 3.37
CA SER A 179 -15.81 0.38 4.52
C SER A 179 -17.32 0.47 4.36
N LYS A 180 -18.07 -0.02 5.34
CA LYS A 180 -19.53 0.13 5.38
C LYS A 180 -19.98 1.60 5.56
N LYS A 181 -19.09 2.52 5.90
CA LYS A 181 -19.37 3.94 6.04
C LYS A 181 -19.51 4.57 4.66
N ASN A 182 -20.71 5.08 4.38
CA ASN A 182 -21.10 5.66 3.09
C ASN A 182 -21.62 7.08 3.30
N PRO A 183 -20.75 8.08 3.45
CA PRO A 183 -21.14 9.45 3.79
C PRO A 183 -22.02 10.10 2.72
N LEU A 184 -21.89 9.72 1.47
CA LEU A 184 -22.68 10.24 0.35
C LEU A 184 -23.96 9.44 0.09
N LYS A 185 -24.20 8.35 0.84
CA LYS A 185 -25.37 7.47 0.68
C LYS A 185 -25.54 6.92 -0.74
N ILE A 186 -24.46 6.71 -1.47
CA ILE A 186 -24.46 6.19 -2.85
C ILE A 186 -24.98 4.76 -2.82
N LYS A 187 -26.09 4.49 -3.53
CA LYS A 187 -26.71 3.16 -3.55
C LYS A 187 -25.97 2.21 -4.51
N GLY A 188 -25.82 0.96 -4.09
CA GLY A 188 -25.33 -0.13 -4.96
C GLY A 188 -23.83 -0.17 -5.22
N VAL A 189 -23.04 0.75 -4.65
CA VAL A 189 -21.58 0.65 -4.67
C VAL A 189 -21.18 -0.48 -3.71
N PRO A 190 -20.40 -1.49 -4.19
CA PRO A 190 -19.97 -2.58 -3.31
C PRO A 190 -18.93 -2.12 -2.29
N VAL A 191 -18.94 -2.76 -1.13
CA VAL A 191 -17.87 -2.59 -0.13
C VAL A 191 -16.64 -3.37 -0.60
N LEU A 192 -15.48 -2.75 -0.48
CA LEU A 192 -14.21 -3.40 -0.74
C LEU A 192 -14.05 -4.60 0.20
N SER A 193 -14.02 -5.77 -0.37
CA SER A 193 -13.92 -7.03 0.35
C SER A 193 -13.19 -8.05 -0.51
N GLY A 194 -12.83 -9.19 0.07
CA GLY A 194 -12.16 -10.27 -0.66
C GLY A 194 -10.83 -10.63 -0.06
N SER A 195 -9.97 -11.22 -0.87
CA SER A 195 -8.64 -11.66 -0.43
C SER A 195 -7.52 -10.93 -1.16
N GLY A 196 -6.38 -10.87 -0.52
CA GLY A 196 -5.16 -10.31 -1.06
C GLY A 196 -3.93 -11.16 -0.76
N ASP A 197 -2.84 -10.83 -1.41
CA ASP A 197 -1.51 -11.33 -1.10
C ASP A 197 -0.72 -10.25 -0.38
N PHE A 198 -0.13 -10.65 0.72
CA PHE A 198 0.77 -9.83 1.50
C PHE A 198 2.18 -10.43 1.40
N LYS A 199 3.07 -9.74 0.72
CA LYS A 199 4.45 -10.20 0.52
C LYS A 199 5.42 -9.15 1.05
N VAL A 200 6.48 -9.58 1.71
CA VAL A 200 7.54 -8.68 2.14
C VAL A 200 8.82 -9.03 1.41
N ARG A 201 9.44 -8.04 0.80
CA ARG A 201 10.69 -8.21 0.05
C ARG A 201 11.78 -7.25 0.48
N VAL A 202 13.01 -7.64 0.18
CA VAL A 202 14.18 -6.76 0.20
C VAL A 202 14.39 -6.16 -1.19
N ALA A 203 14.21 -4.84 -1.30
CA ALA A 203 14.42 -4.09 -2.54
C ALA A 203 15.77 -3.38 -2.49
N THR A 204 16.71 -3.78 -3.32
CA THR A 204 18.01 -3.10 -3.44
C THR A 204 17.90 -1.91 -4.37
N ARG A 205 18.50 -0.77 -3.97
CA ARG A 205 18.60 0.48 -4.71
C ARG A 205 20.05 0.74 -5.09
N SER A 206 20.32 1.86 -5.74
CA SER A 206 21.70 2.26 -6.08
C SER A 206 22.58 2.41 -4.84
N GLU A 207 22.08 3.08 -3.80
CA GLU A 207 22.87 3.48 -2.63
C GLU A 207 22.41 2.84 -1.30
N PHE A 208 21.26 2.17 -1.27
CA PHE A 208 20.73 1.51 -0.09
C PHE A 208 19.83 0.33 -0.48
N TYR A 209 19.31 -0.38 0.51
CA TYR A 209 18.20 -1.32 0.35
C TYR A 209 17.10 -1.00 1.35
N GLU A 210 15.92 -1.47 1.06
CA GLU A 210 14.77 -1.32 1.93
C GLU A 210 13.98 -2.63 2.02
N VAL A 211 13.44 -2.91 3.19
CA VAL A 211 12.51 -4.01 3.39
C VAL A 211 11.10 -3.41 3.39
N GLN A 212 10.30 -3.82 2.45
CA GLN A 212 8.96 -3.26 2.24
C GLN A 212 7.92 -4.32 1.95
N ALA A 213 6.71 -4.10 2.42
CA ALA A 213 5.59 -4.92 2.04
C ALA A 213 5.05 -4.55 0.66
N GLU A 214 4.50 -5.53 -0.02
CA GLU A 214 3.62 -5.41 -1.17
C GLU A 214 2.27 -6.00 -0.79
N ILE A 215 1.24 -5.16 -0.79
CA ILE A 215 -0.12 -5.54 -0.44
C ILE A 215 -0.94 -5.47 -1.72
N LYS A 216 -1.29 -6.62 -2.28
CA LYS A 216 -2.02 -6.71 -3.55
C LYS A 216 -3.37 -7.37 -3.36
N ILE A 217 -4.32 -6.90 -4.14
CA ILE A 217 -5.66 -7.49 -4.18
C ILE A 217 -5.64 -8.69 -5.13
N LYS A 218 -6.25 -9.80 -4.71
CA LYS A 218 -6.44 -11.01 -5.53
C LYS A 218 -7.85 -11.13 -6.06
N LYS A 219 -8.83 -10.90 -5.19
CA LYS A 219 -10.25 -11.00 -5.53
C LYS A 219 -11.00 -9.83 -4.92
N MET A 220 -11.79 -9.17 -5.73
CA MET A 220 -12.72 -8.12 -5.34
C MET A 220 -14.09 -8.41 -5.93
N PRO A 221 -15.18 -7.95 -5.32
CA PRO A 221 -16.48 -7.99 -5.95
C PRO A 221 -16.48 -7.12 -7.22
N ASN A 222 -17.21 -7.54 -8.25
CA ASN A 222 -17.40 -6.69 -9.42
C ASN A 222 -18.20 -5.44 -9.05
N SER A 223 -17.78 -4.27 -9.54
CA SER A 223 -18.55 -3.05 -9.46
C SER A 223 -19.15 -2.69 -10.82
N LYS A 224 -20.39 -2.22 -10.82
CA LYS A 224 -21.00 -1.61 -12.01
C LYS A 224 -20.73 -0.12 -12.11
N PHE A 225 -19.96 0.44 -11.18
CA PHE A 225 -19.62 1.84 -11.11
C PHE A 225 -18.14 2.07 -11.35
N SER A 226 -17.83 3.22 -11.96
CA SER A 226 -16.46 3.67 -12.18
C SER A 226 -16.42 5.19 -12.39
N VAL A 227 -15.29 5.80 -12.01
CA VAL A 227 -14.91 7.17 -12.39
C VAL A 227 -13.58 7.17 -13.18
N ALA A 228 -13.12 6.00 -13.60
CA ALA A 228 -11.91 5.86 -14.41
C ALA A 228 -12.06 6.51 -15.80
N PRO A 229 -10.98 6.99 -16.41
CA PRO A 229 -11.02 7.51 -17.77
C PRO A 229 -11.40 6.40 -18.78
N GLY A 230 -12.28 6.72 -19.74
CA GLY A 230 -12.69 5.80 -20.80
C GLY A 230 -13.62 4.67 -20.36
N THR A 231 -14.07 4.65 -19.11
CA THR A 231 -15.00 3.63 -18.61
C THR A 231 -16.35 3.66 -19.34
N LYS A 232 -16.96 2.46 -19.49
CA LYS A 232 -18.36 2.30 -19.92
C LYS A 232 -19.31 2.11 -18.74
N LYS A 233 -18.80 2.05 -17.52
CA LYS A 233 -19.59 1.89 -16.29
C LYS A 233 -20.24 3.20 -15.87
N SER A 234 -21.30 3.10 -15.08
CA SER A 234 -22.01 4.26 -14.54
C SER A 234 -21.12 5.03 -13.56
N ASN A 235 -21.16 6.36 -13.63
CA ASN A 235 -20.55 7.19 -12.61
C ASN A 235 -21.38 7.10 -11.31
N PRO A 236 -20.77 6.69 -10.17
CA PRO A 236 -21.52 6.51 -8.92
C PRO A 236 -22.16 7.80 -8.40
N PHE A 237 -21.61 8.94 -8.75
CA PHE A 237 -22.06 10.24 -8.25
C PHE A 237 -23.30 10.80 -8.97
N LEU A 238 -23.74 10.19 -10.07
CA LEU A 238 -25.00 10.57 -10.72
C LEU A 238 -26.20 10.43 -9.78
N SER A 239 -26.15 9.50 -8.84
CA SER A 239 -27.26 9.26 -7.92
C SER A 239 -27.39 10.25 -6.77
N ILE A 240 -26.44 11.16 -6.60
CA ILE A 240 -26.46 12.17 -5.52
C ILE A 240 -26.66 13.58 -6.04
N SER A 241 -26.57 13.79 -7.36
CA SER A 241 -26.73 15.08 -8.03
C SER A 241 -28.16 15.31 -8.55
N ALA A 242 -29.07 14.33 -8.35
CA ALA A 242 -30.45 14.38 -8.78
C ALA A 242 -31.40 15.00 -7.74
#